data_d3adcfa1f0fe70968b88d238c359c162
#
_entry.id   d3adcfa1f0fe70968b88d238c359c162
#
_cell.length_a   1.000
_cell.length_b   1.000
_cell.length_c   1.000
_cell.angle_alpha   90.00
_cell.angle_beta   90.00
_cell.angle_gamma   90.00
#
_symmetry.space_group_name_H-M   'P 1'
#
loop_
_entity.id
_entity.type
_entity.pdbx_description
1 polymer ?
#
loop_
_entity_poly.entity_id
_entity_poly.type
_entity_poly.pdbx_seq_one_letter_code
_entity_poly.pdbx_strand_id
1 'polypeptide(L)'
;MTRKLSDVEARNLIAGGRIGRLGCVANGEPYVVPINYVFEDGSIYSHSLPGRKIDALRANPRSCLQLDEIENNFEWRSVIAYGNFEEIRIPSDRSSILSKLLGRFPQLTPVESVMARDAGAPDSVVFRIIVDRITGEQEGAEKF
;
A
#
# COMPACT_ATOMS: atom_id res chain seq x y z
N MET A 1 -12.22 22.36 -11.56
CA MET A 1 -10.80 22.71 -11.56
C MET A 1 -10.06 21.91 -10.50
N THR A 2 -8.95 21.33 -10.86
CA THR A 2 -8.16 20.53 -9.92
C THR A 2 -7.10 21.39 -9.24
N ARG A 3 -6.76 21.03 -8.02
CA ARG A 3 -5.71 21.64 -7.24
C ARG A 3 -4.71 20.56 -6.83
N LYS A 4 -3.45 20.85 -6.85
CA LYS A 4 -2.43 19.94 -6.31
C LYS A 4 -2.52 19.92 -4.80
N LEU A 5 -2.47 18.74 -4.21
CA LEU A 5 -2.34 18.60 -2.76
C LEU A 5 -0.92 18.99 -2.34
N SER A 6 -0.82 19.59 -1.16
CA SER A 6 0.49 19.81 -0.56
C SER A 6 1.09 18.47 -0.14
N ASP A 7 2.39 18.44 0.13
CA ASP A 7 3.06 17.24 0.59
C ASP A 7 2.45 16.72 1.91
N VAL A 8 2.13 17.63 2.82
CA VAL A 8 1.49 17.27 4.11
C VAL A 8 0.10 16.68 3.90
N GLU A 9 -0.71 17.30 3.04
CA GLU A 9 -2.06 16.80 2.74
C GLU A 9 -2.00 15.41 2.11
N ALA A 10 -1.10 15.20 1.16
CA ALA A 10 -0.95 13.92 0.48
C ALA A 10 -0.47 12.83 1.44
N ARG A 11 0.50 13.12 2.28
CA ARG A 11 1.00 12.18 3.29
C ARG A 11 -0.07 11.81 4.31
N ASN A 12 -0.86 12.79 4.76
CA ASN A 12 -1.94 12.54 5.70
C ASN A 12 -3.02 11.65 5.09
N LEU A 13 -3.31 11.82 3.80
CA LEU A 13 -4.29 10.99 3.11
C LEU A 13 -3.81 9.53 3.04
N ILE A 14 -2.56 9.31 2.71
CA ILE A 14 -1.99 7.95 2.68
C ILE A 14 -1.97 7.36 4.09
N ALA A 15 -1.53 8.12 5.09
CA ALA A 15 -1.42 7.62 6.44
C ALA A 15 -2.76 7.23 7.05
N GLY A 16 -3.83 7.90 6.66
CA GLY A 16 -5.18 7.60 7.13
C GLY A 16 -5.87 6.48 6.40
N GLY A 17 -5.34 6.03 5.27
CA GLY A 17 -5.95 5.00 4.46
C GLY A 17 -5.70 3.60 4.99
N ARG A 18 -6.49 2.64 4.52
CA ARG A 18 -6.38 1.23 4.89
C ARG A 18 -6.21 0.34 3.68
N ILE A 19 -6.85 0.70 2.59
CA ILE A 19 -6.81 -0.04 1.33
C ILE A 19 -6.32 0.92 0.26
N GLY A 20 -5.31 0.52 -0.46
CA GLY A 20 -4.82 1.23 -1.62
C GLY A 20 -4.72 0.30 -2.80
N ARG A 21 -4.46 0.86 -3.96
CA ARG A 21 -4.27 0.11 -5.19
C ARG A 21 -2.79 0.12 -5.52
N LEU A 22 -2.18 -1.05 -5.40
CA LEU A 22 -0.79 -1.25 -5.74
C LEU A 22 -0.66 -1.37 -7.25
N GLY A 23 0.18 -0.51 -7.83
CA GLY A 23 0.52 -0.57 -9.24
C GLY A 23 1.95 -1.05 -9.42
N CYS A 24 2.15 -2.00 -10.31
CA CYS A 24 3.47 -2.53 -10.64
C CYS A 24 3.49 -3.06 -12.06
N VAL A 25 4.61 -3.61 -12.48
CA VAL A 25 4.77 -4.13 -13.84
C VAL A 25 4.94 -5.65 -13.76
N ALA A 26 4.03 -6.38 -14.40
CA ALA A 26 4.05 -7.84 -14.44
C ALA A 26 4.24 -8.28 -15.88
N ASN A 27 5.39 -8.89 -16.19
CA ASN A 27 5.72 -9.34 -17.55
C ASN A 27 5.58 -8.23 -18.60
N GLY A 28 6.06 -7.03 -18.27
CA GLY A 28 6.01 -5.89 -19.17
C GLY A 28 4.67 -5.17 -19.24
N GLU A 29 3.66 -5.60 -18.50
CA GLU A 29 2.33 -4.99 -18.50
C GLU A 29 2.02 -4.31 -17.17
N PRO A 30 1.31 -3.17 -17.18
CA PRO A 30 0.80 -2.59 -15.93
C PRO A 30 -0.11 -3.58 -15.22
N TYR A 31 0.05 -3.67 -13.91
CA TYR A 31 -0.74 -4.56 -13.07
C TYR A 31 -1.18 -3.80 -11.83
N VAL A 32 -2.48 -3.82 -11.53
CA VAL A 32 -3.06 -3.08 -10.40
C VAL A 32 -3.92 -4.02 -9.57
N VAL A 33 -3.72 -3.99 -8.26
CA VAL A 33 -4.45 -4.85 -7.33
C VAL A 33 -4.65 -4.13 -5.99
N PRO A 34 -5.80 -4.30 -5.32
CA PRO A 34 -5.98 -3.70 -4.00
C PRO A 34 -5.14 -4.43 -2.95
N ILE A 35 -4.61 -3.67 -2.00
CA ILE A 35 -3.89 -4.22 -0.85
C ILE A 35 -4.29 -3.46 0.41
N ASN A 36 -4.23 -4.16 1.55
CA ASN A 36 -4.24 -3.53 2.85
C ASN A 36 -2.82 -3.08 3.18
N TYR A 37 -2.67 -1.94 3.85
CA TYR A 37 -1.35 -1.41 4.13
C TYR A 37 -1.32 -0.55 5.39
N VAL A 38 -0.11 -0.32 5.87
CA VAL A 38 0.20 0.68 6.90
C VAL A 38 1.30 1.57 6.35
N PHE A 39 1.13 2.89 6.50
CA PHE A 39 2.16 3.86 6.12
C PHE A 39 2.84 4.37 7.38
N GLU A 40 4.16 4.18 7.47
CA GLU A 40 4.94 4.57 8.64
C GLU A 40 6.38 4.85 8.23
N ASP A 41 6.94 5.94 8.73
CA ASP A 41 8.34 6.30 8.47
C ASP A 41 8.72 6.32 6.99
N GLY A 42 7.84 6.87 6.15
CA GLY A 42 8.10 7.00 4.73
C GLY A 42 7.99 5.73 3.93
N SER A 43 7.49 4.65 4.51
CA SER A 43 7.32 3.37 3.82
C SER A 43 5.91 2.85 3.95
N ILE A 44 5.48 2.14 2.92
CA ILE A 44 4.20 1.42 2.88
C ILE A 44 4.49 -0.04 3.17
N TYR A 45 3.92 -0.55 4.26
CA TYR A 45 4.10 -1.94 4.69
C TYR A 45 2.87 -2.76 4.37
N SER A 46 3.08 -3.97 3.89
CA SER A 46 2.00 -4.91 3.59
C SER A 46 2.51 -6.35 3.67
N HIS A 47 1.61 -7.29 3.50
CA HIS A 47 1.97 -8.70 3.43
C HIS A 47 1.09 -9.42 2.41
N SER A 48 1.55 -10.55 1.93
CA SER A 48 0.86 -11.34 0.92
C SER A 48 1.36 -12.77 0.92
N LEU A 49 0.51 -13.68 0.46
CA LEU A 49 0.99 -14.99 0.03
C LEU A 49 1.76 -14.82 -1.28
N PRO A 50 2.67 -15.76 -1.60
CA PRO A 50 3.33 -15.76 -2.91
C PRO A 50 2.28 -15.77 -4.03
N GLY A 51 2.58 -15.10 -5.12
CA GLY A 51 1.69 -15.00 -6.25
C GLY A 51 2.19 -13.98 -7.27
N ARG A 52 1.31 -13.62 -8.20
CA ARG A 52 1.66 -12.73 -9.32
C ARG A 52 2.19 -11.38 -8.86
N LYS A 53 1.58 -10.78 -7.86
CA LYS A 53 1.99 -9.50 -7.29
C LYS A 53 3.44 -9.55 -6.80
N ILE A 54 3.76 -10.58 -6.03
CA ILE A 54 5.09 -10.73 -5.43
C ILE A 54 6.13 -11.04 -6.51
N ASP A 55 5.80 -11.92 -7.46
CA ASP A 55 6.70 -12.22 -8.58
C ASP A 55 7.01 -10.97 -9.40
N ALA A 56 6.00 -10.15 -9.66
CA ALA A 56 6.15 -8.91 -10.39
C ALA A 56 7.08 -7.93 -9.66
N LEU A 57 6.88 -7.76 -8.36
CA LEU A 57 7.67 -6.84 -7.54
C LEU A 57 9.10 -7.30 -7.37
N ARG A 58 9.34 -8.61 -7.28
CA ARG A 58 10.69 -9.17 -7.23
C ARG A 58 11.44 -8.96 -8.54
N ALA A 59 10.75 -9.08 -9.66
CA ALA A 59 11.36 -8.89 -10.97
C ALA A 59 11.60 -7.41 -11.29
N ASN A 60 10.69 -6.53 -10.85
CA ASN A 60 10.80 -5.09 -11.04
C ASN A 60 10.29 -4.39 -9.80
N PRO A 61 11.17 -3.87 -8.94
CA PRO A 61 10.76 -3.29 -7.66
C PRO A 61 10.06 -1.93 -7.77
N ARG A 62 10.11 -1.27 -8.92
CA ARG A 62 9.45 0.03 -9.07
C ARG A 62 7.95 -0.14 -9.04
N SER A 63 7.28 0.63 -8.17
CA SER A 63 5.86 0.45 -7.89
C SER A 63 5.24 1.75 -7.40
N CYS A 64 3.92 1.75 -7.28
CA CYS A 64 3.20 2.86 -6.68
C CYS A 64 2.00 2.35 -5.90
N LEU A 65 1.52 3.18 -4.99
CA LEU A 65 0.26 2.96 -4.29
C LEU A 65 -0.63 4.16 -4.54
N GLN A 66 -1.83 3.93 -5.05
CA GLN A 66 -2.83 4.96 -5.26
C GLN A 66 -3.97 4.77 -4.27
N LEU A 67 -4.45 5.88 -3.75
CA LEU A 67 -5.68 5.85 -2.99
C LEU A 67 -6.45 7.13 -3.21
N ASP A 68 -7.77 7.09 -3.01
CA ASP A 68 -8.63 8.24 -3.24
C ASP A 68 -9.77 8.30 -2.25
N GLU A 69 -10.37 9.47 -2.18
CA GLU A 69 -11.64 9.74 -1.53
C GLU A 69 -12.53 10.41 -2.56
N ILE A 70 -13.63 9.77 -2.92
CA ILE A 70 -14.53 10.24 -3.96
C ILE A 70 -15.91 10.44 -3.35
N GLU A 71 -16.35 11.70 -3.28
CA GLU A 71 -17.72 12.05 -2.85
C GLU A 71 -18.71 11.94 -4.03
N ASN A 72 -18.33 12.54 -5.15
CA ASN A 72 -19.10 12.55 -6.40
C ASN A 72 -18.19 12.94 -7.57
N ASN A 73 -18.75 13.11 -8.76
CA ASN A 73 -17.97 13.42 -9.96
C ASN A 73 -17.19 14.73 -9.88
N PHE A 74 -17.56 15.63 -8.99
CA PHE A 74 -16.99 16.97 -8.89
C PHE A 74 -16.23 17.21 -7.60
N GLU A 75 -16.24 16.25 -6.68
CA GLU A 75 -15.61 16.37 -5.36
C GLU A 75 -14.86 15.10 -5.04
N TRP A 76 -13.54 15.13 -5.24
CA TRP A 76 -12.68 14.00 -4.99
C TRP A 76 -11.26 14.45 -4.70
N ARG A 77 -10.48 13.59 -4.11
CA ARG A 77 -9.03 13.74 -4.03
C ARG A 77 -8.36 12.39 -4.21
N SER A 78 -7.19 12.42 -4.81
CA SER A 78 -6.42 11.24 -5.15
C SER A 78 -4.95 11.48 -4.84
N VAL A 79 -4.26 10.45 -4.40
CA VAL A 79 -2.84 10.51 -4.09
C VAL A 79 -2.16 9.27 -4.66
N ILE A 80 -0.94 9.46 -5.14
CA ILE A 80 -0.07 8.35 -5.59
C ILE A 80 1.26 8.46 -4.89
N ALA A 81 1.67 7.39 -4.23
CA ALA A 81 3.00 7.26 -3.64
C ALA A 81 3.84 6.34 -4.52
N TYR A 82 4.99 6.81 -4.97
CA TYR A 82 5.92 6.05 -5.81
C TYR A 82 7.09 5.58 -4.96
N GLY A 83 7.54 4.36 -5.21
CA GLY A 83 8.68 3.84 -4.48
C GLY A 83 9.17 2.49 -4.97
N ASN A 84 10.07 1.91 -4.21
CA ASN A 84 10.68 0.63 -4.53
C ASN A 84 10.33 -0.43 -3.51
N PHE A 85 9.98 -1.61 -4.01
CA PHE A 85 9.70 -2.79 -3.22
C PHE A 85 10.96 -3.33 -2.56
N GLU A 86 10.80 -3.74 -1.30
CA GLU A 86 11.86 -4.43 -0.54
C GLU A 86 11.19 -5.48 0.35
N GLU A 87 11.64 -6.72 0.28
CA GLU A 87 11.15 -7.75 1.19
C GLU A 87 11.75 -7.57 2.58
N ILE A 88 10.94 -7.81 3.60
CA ILE A 88 11.38 -7.82 4.99
C ILE A 88 11.66 -9.29 5.35
N ARG A 89 12.95 -9.63 5.47
CA ARG A 89 13.39 -11.02 5.67
C ARG A 89 13.84 -11.34 7.08
N ILE A 90 14.29 -10.33 7.83
CA ILE A 90 14.77 -10.52 9.21
C ILE A 90 13.60 -10.91 10.10
N PRO A 91 13.64 -12.07 10.80
CA PRO A 91 12.49 -12.57 11.53
C PRO A 91 11.89 -11.61 12.57
N SER A 92 12.72 -10.86 13.29
CA SER A 92 12.24 -9.89 14.26
C SER A 92 11.48 -8.73 13.60
N ASP A 93 11.97 -8.26 12.45
CA ASP A 93 11.32 -7.21 11.70
C ASP A 93 10.00 -7.70 11.09
N ARG A 94 10.01 -8.92 10.54
CA ARG A 94 8.79 -9.55 10.02
C ARG A 94 7.70 -9.62 11.08
N SER A 95 8.04 -10.11 12.26
CA SER A 95 7.10 -10.26 13.38
C SER A 95 6.53 -8.90 13.81
N SER A 96 7.38 -7.88 13.89
CA SER A 96 6.97 -6.54 14.28
C SER A 96 5.97 -5.96 13.28
N ILE A 97 6.25 -6.08 11.99
CA ILE A 97 5.39 -5.53 10.94
C ILE A 97 4.08 -6.32 10.84
N LEU A 98 4.12 -7.64 10.91
CA LEU A 98 2.91 -8.46 10.93
C LEU A 98 2.01 -8.10 12.10
N SER A 99 2.59 -7.88 13.27
CA SER A 99 1.85 -7.44 14.45
C SER A 99 1.12 -6.13 14.22
N LYS A 100 1.78 -5.15 13.59
CA LYS A 100 1.16 -3.86 13.25
C LYS A 100 0.03 -4.02 12.25
N LEU A 101 0.23 -4.83 11.21
CA LEU A 101 -0.78 -5.07 10.18
C LEU A 101 -2.00 -5.78 10.76
N LEU A 102 -1.80 -6.82 11.54
CA LEU A 102 -2.89 -7.59 12.15
C LEU A 102 -3.64 -6.76 13.21
N GLY A 103 -2.94 -5.88 13.92
CA GLY A 103 -3.57 -4.97 14.87
C GLY A 103 -4.46 -3.93 14.20
N ARG A 104 -4.07 -3.45 13.02
CA ARG A 104 -4.85 -2.48 12.26
C ARG A 104 -6.04 -3.10 11.54
N PHE A 105 -5.94 -4.37 11.15
CA PHE A 105 -6.98 -5.08 10.40
C PHE A 105 -7.48 -6.28 11.20
N PRO A 106 -8.25 -6.03 12.29
CA PRO A 106 -8.68 -7.10 13.18
C PRO A 106 -9.74 -8.02 12.58
N GLN A 107 -10.47 -7.56 11.55
CA GLN A 107 -11.44 -8.39 10.83
C GLN A 107 -10.79 -8.85 9.54
N LEU A 108 -10.43 -10.11 9.50
CA LEU A 108 -9.66 -10.68 8.41
C LEU A 108 -10.56 -11.25 7.32
N THR A 109 -10.15 -11.08 6.06
CA THR A 109 -10.71 -11.84 4.94
C THR A 109 -10.29 -13.31 5.08
N PRO A 110 -10.91 -14.25 4.36
CA PRO A 110 -10.45 -15.63 4.40
C PRO A 110 -8.97 -15.82 4.09
N VAL A 111 -8.42 -15.05 3.13
CA VAL A 111 -7.01 -15.12 2.80
C VAL A 111 -6.16 -14.58 3.96
N GLU A 112 -6.54 -13.46 4.52
CA GLU A 112 -5.83 -12.86 5.66
C GLU A 112 -5.89 -13.77 6.90
N SER A 113 -7.01 -14.48 7.11
CA SER A 113 -7.13 -15.43 8.20
C SER A 113 -6.13 -16.58 8.07
N VAL A 114 -5.93 -17.08 6.86
CA VAL A 114 -4.91 -18.09 6.58
C VAL A 114 -3.53 -17.52 6.88
N MET A 115 -3.24 -16.32 6.40
CA MET A 115 -1.97 -15.65 6.68
C MET A 115 -1.74 -15.42 8.17
N ALA A 116 -2.77 -15.04 8.90
CA ALA A 116 -2.66 -14.82 10.34
C ALA A 116 -2.28 -16.11 11.09
N ARG A 117 -2.87 -17.25 10.71
CA ARG A 117 -2.52 -18.53 11.29
C ARG A 117 -1.08 -18.94 10.96
N ASP A 118 -0.63 -18.58 9.76
CA ASP A 118 0.68 -18.95 9.25
C ASP A 118 1.65 -17.77 9.23
N ALA A 119 1.47 -16.80 10.15
CA ALA A 119 2.27 -15.57 10.17
C ALA A 119 3.77 -15.85 10.29
N GLY A 120 4.15 -16.99 10.89
CA GLY A 120 5.54 -17.41 10.93
C GLY A 120 5.95 -18.33 9.80
N ALA A 121 5.04 -18.68 8.89
CA ALA A 121 5.35 -19.59 7.79
C ALA A 121 6.36 -19.00 6.82
N PRO A 122 7.32 -19.81 6.32
CA PRO A 122 8.36 -19.29 5.44
C PRO A 122 7.86 -18.73 4.12
N ASP A 123 6.68 -19.15 3.64
CA ASP A 123 6.11 -18.68 2.39
C ASP A 123 5.32 -17.38 2.50
N SER A 124 5.04 -16.91 3.70
CA SER A 124 4.44 -15.59 3.91
C SER A 124 5.43 -14.52 3.52
N VAL A 125 5.00 -13.56 2.70
CA VAL A 125 5.84 -12.46 2.24
C VAL A 125 5.43 -11.19 2.95
N VAL A 126 6.35 -10.62 3.72
CA VAL A 126 6.20 -9.29 4.32
C VAL A 126 7.09 -8.34 3.55
N PHE A 127 6.57 -7.20 3.16
CA PHE A 127 7.33 -6.27 2.33
C PHE A 127 7.01 -4.83 2.67
N ARG A 128 7.84 -3.95 2.16
CA ARG A 128 7.56 -2.51 2.15
C ARG A 128 7.84 -1.92 0.79
N ILE A 129 7.22 -0.78 0.55
CA ILE A 129 7.58 0.11 -0.56
C ILE A 129 8.20 1.33 0.09
N ILE A 130 9.47 1.56 -0.20
CA ILE A 130 10.19 2.74 0.28
C ILE A 130 9.82 3.90 -0.63
N VAL A 131 9.04 4.83 -0.10
CA VAL A 131 8.43 5.91 -0.88
C VAL A 131 9.45 7.02 -1.12
N ASP A 132 9.62 7.40 -2.38
CA ASP A 132 10.52 8.48 -2.76
C ASP A 132 9.81 9.69 -3.37
N ARG A 133 8.53 9.55 -3.73
CA ARG A 133 7.76 10.66 -4.30
C ARG A 133 6.27 10.45 -4.05
N ILE A 134 5.59 11.52 -3.68
CA ILE A 134 4.14 11.50 -3.50
C ILE A 134 3.55 12.65 -4.31
N THR A 135 2.49 12.36 -5.07
CA THR A 135 1.72 13.36 -5.80
C THR A 135 0.27 13.25 -5.41
N GLY A 136 -0.46 14.36 -5.46
CA GLY A 136 -1.88 14.32 -5.16
C GLY A 136 -2.62 15.48 -5.80
N GLU A 137 -3.90 15.24 -6.08
CA GLU A 137 -4.79 16.22 -6.69
C GLU A 137 -6.15 16.18 -6.02
N GLN A 138 -6.83 17.30 -6.05
CA GLN A 138 -8.18 17.47 -5.52
C GLN A 138 -9.03 18.26 -6.49
N GLU A 139 -10.29 17.85 -6.64
CA GLU A 139 -11.31 18.64 -7.31
C GLU A 139 -12.41 18.93 -6.32
N GLY A 140 -12.98 20.15 -6.37
CA GLY A 140 -14.08 20.54 -5.50
C GLY A 140 -13.66 21.34 -4.28
N ALA A 141 -14.57 21.47 -3.33
CA ALA A 141 -14.35 22.25 -2.12
C ALA A 141 -13.39 21.55 -1.15
N GLU A 142 -12.73 22.35 -0.31
CA GLU A 142 -11.75 21.87 0.68
C GLU A 142 -12.40 21.30 1.94
N LYS A 143 -13.39 20.46 1.79
CA LYS A 143 -14.12 19.92 2.93
C LYS A 143 -13.74 18.47 3.28
N PHE A 144 -12.68 18.03 2.69
CA PHE A 144 -12.14 16.74 3.05
C PHE A 144 -11.32 16.82 4.31
#